data_fe5fcbc74cda7b7fbd52ab765b5e9118
#
_entry.id   fe5fcbc74cda7b7fbd52ab765b5e9118
#
_cell.length_a   1.000
_cell.length_b   1.000
_cell.length_c   1.000
_cell.angle_alpha   90.00
_cell.angle_beta   90.00
_cell.angle_gamma   90.00
#
_symmetry.space_group_name_H-M   'P 1'
#
loop_
_entity.id
_entity.type
_entity.pdbx_description
1 polymer ?
#
loop_
_entity_poly.entity_id
_entity_poly.type
_entity_poly.pdbx_seq_one_letter_code
_entity_poly.pdbx_strand_id
1 'polypeptide(L)'
;DLFEGQYVVPNGMAYNSYVIKDEKICVMDTVDIHFKEEWLSNIAKVLDGRNPDYLVVQHMEPDHSANILSFLEVYPDTTIVTNAQAFKMMNQFFTLPSTIKTQLVKENDTLFLGTHTLQFVFAPMVHWPEVIFTYDATDKVLFSADGFGKFGALDVTEDWACEARRYYFGIVGKYGMQVQNVLKKAANLDIQSICPLHG
;
A
#
# COMPACT_ATOMS: atom_id res chain seq x y z
N ASP A 1 -5.99 22.58 -3.63
CA ASP A 1 -6.15 21.62 -2.54
C ASP A 1 -4.85 21.47 -1.76
N LEU A 2 -4.94 20.95 -0.54
CA LEU A 2 -3.80 20.69 0.32
C LEU A 2 -3.76 19.18 0.65
N PHE A 3 -2.64 18.55 0.34
CA PHE A 3 -2.34 17.19 0.78
C PHE A 3 -1.74 17.26 2.19
N GLU A 4 -2.21 16.43 3.11
CA GLU A 4 -1.85 16.42 4.54
C GLU A 4 -1.95 17.80 5.23
N GLY A 5 -2.82 18.67 4.73
CA GLY A 5 -3.01 20.01 5.27
C GLY A 5 -1.84 20.98 5.06
N GLN A 6 -0.78 20.60 4.36
CA GLN A 6 0.44 21.40 4.21
C GLN A 6 0.98 21.50 2.78
N TYR A 7 0.82 20.48 1.95
CA TYR A 7 1.37 20.47 0.59
C TYR A 7 0.35 20.95 -0.42
N VAL A 8 0.65 22.03 -1.12
CA VAL A 8 -0.20 22.51 -2.21
C VAL A 8 -0.12 21.55 -3.39
N VAL A 9 -1.24 20.98 -3.78
CA VAL A 9 -1.36 20.01 -4.88
C VAL A 9 -2.36 20.51 -5.91
N PRO A 10 -1.96 21.43 -6.80
CA PRO A 10 -2.85 22.05 -7.78
C PRO A 10 -3.41 21.02 -8.77
N ASN A 11 -2.69 19.94 -9.03
CA ASN A 11 -3.06 18.87 -9.93
C ASN A 11 -3.67 17.65 -9.18
N GLY A 12 -4.11 17.85 -7.93
CA GLY A 12 -4.71 16.78 -7.12
C GLY A 12 -3.70 15.77 -6.56
N MET A 13 -4.22 14.62 -6.14
CA MET A 13 -3.47 13.51 -5.59
C MET A 13 -4.10 12.19 -6.03
N ALA A 14 -3.29 11.20 -6.34
CA ALA A 14 -3.75 9.83 -6.54
C ALA A 14 -3.67 9.04 -5.23
N TYR A 15 -4.66 8.20 -4.96
CA TYR A 15 -4.66 7.20 -3.90
C TYR A 15 -4.82 5.83 -4.53
N ASN A 16 -3.76 5.06 -4.55
CA ASN A 16 -3.73 3.80 -5.27
C ASN A 16 -3.95 2.63 -4.32
N SER A 17 -4.76 1.69 -4.76
CA SER A 17 -4.91 0.35 -4.19
C SER A 17 -4.87 -0.65 -5.36
N TYR A 18 -4.33 -1.83 -5.13
CA TYR A 18 -4.12 -2.78 -6.22
C TYR A 18 -4.78 -4.12 -5.91
N VAL A 19 -5.14 -4.86 -6.96
CA VAL A 19 -5.71 -6.20 -6.83
C VAL A 19 -4.88 -7.18 -7.66
N ILE A 20 -4.35 -8.20 -7.00
CA ILE A 20 -3.69 -9.33 -7.65
C ILE A 20 -4.72 -10.46 -7.74
N LYS A 21 -5.09 -10.83 -8.98
CA LYS A 21 -6.06 -11.90 -9.26
C LYS A 21 -5.32 -13.19 -9.60
N ASP A 22 -5.40 -14.16 -8.70
CA ASP A 22 -4.81 -15.48 -8.88
C ASP A 22 -5.80 -16.55 -8.36
N GLU A 23 -5.34 -17.74 -8.02
CA GLU A 23 -6.15 -18.74 -7.29
C GLU A 23 -6.71 -18.12 -6.02
N LYS A 24 -5.85 -17.43 -5.25
CA LYS A 24 -6.22 -16.54 -4.15
C LYS A 24 -6.10 -15.09 -4.59
N ILE A 25 -7.05 -14.28 -4.17
CA ILE A 25 -7.07 -12.85 -4.50
C ILE A 25 -6.50 -12.05 -3.35
N CYS A 26 -5.57 -11.15 -3.69
CA CYS A 26 -4.94 -10.24 -2.74
C CYS A 26 -5.27 -8.78 -3.11
N VAL A 27 -5.79 -8.02 -2.15
CA VAL A 27 -5.93 -6.57 -2.25
C VAL A 27 -4.76 -5.94 -1.51
N MET A 28 -4.15 -4.90 -2.10
CA MET A 28 -3.00 -4.18 -1.57
C MET A 28 -3.47 -2.81 -1.10
N ASP A 29 -3.41 -2.58 0.21
CA ASP A 29 -3.82 -1.38 0.91
C ASP A 29 -5.27 -0.91 0.62
N THR A 30 -5.69 0.13 1.29
CA THR A 30 -6.95 0.83 1.05
C THR A 30 -6.67 2.25 0.57
N VAL A 31 -7.67 3.13 0.56
CA VAL A 31 -7.54 4.51 0.12
C VAL A 31 -8.09 5.47 1.17
N ASP A 32 -7.98 6.76 0.94
CA ASP A 32 -8.54 7.82 1.79
C ASP A 32 -10.04 7.61 2.01
N ILE A 33 -10.52 7.96 3.21
CA ILE A 33 -11.89 7.73 3.65
C ILE A 33 -12.94 8.38 2.75
N HIS A 34 -12.61 9.51 2.11
CA HIS A 34 -13.54 10.24 1.24
C HIS A 34 -13.85 9.49 -0.07
N PHE A 35 -13.00 8.54 -0.46
CA PHE A 35 -13.17 7.73 -1.67
C PHE A 35 -13.67 6.30 -1.39
N LYS A 36 -14.14 6.03 -0.19
CA LYS A 36 -14.59 4.70 0.26
C LYS A 36 -15.56 4.02 -0.72
N GLU A 37 -16.64 4.69 -1.08
CA GLU A 37 -17.70 4.11 -1.91
C GLU A 37 -17.21 3.81 -3.33
N GLU A 38 -16.44 4.74 -3.91
CA GLU A 38 -15.85 4.57 -5.23
C GLU A 38 -14.86 3.40 -5.23
N TRP A 39 -13.96 3.35 -4.25
CA TRP A 39 -12.97 2.31 -4.10
C TRP A 39 -13.60 0.93 -3.94
N LEU A 40 -14.58 0.76 -3.02
CA LEU A 40 -15.29 -0.51 -2.83
C LEU A 40 -16.04 -0.93 -4.11
N SER A 41 -16.65 0.01 -4.82
CA SER A 41 -17.30 -0.26 -6.10
C SER A 41 -16.29 -0.74 -7.16
N ASN A 42 -15.11 -0.14 -7.22
CA ASN A 42 -14.06 -0.53 -8.16
C ASN A 42 -13.48 -1.91 -7.80
N ILE A 43 -13.24 -2.18 -6.50
CA ILE A 43 -12.85 -3.51 -6.02
C ILE A 43 -13.89 -4.57 -6.45
N ALA A 44 -15.18 -4.34 -6.20
CA ALA A 44 -16.23 -5.27 -6.55
C ALA A 44 -16.27 -5.59 -8.06
N LYS A 45 -16.07 -4.57 -8.92
CA LYS A 45 -15.98 -4.76 -10.39
C LYS A 45 -14.79 -5.64 -10.78
N VAL A 46 -13.61 -5.39 -10.18
CA VAL A 46 -12.40 -6.17 -10.46
C VAL A 46 -12.53 -7.60 -9.97
N LEU A 47 -13.16 -7.81 -8.82
CA LEU A 47 -13.37 -9.13 -8.22
C LEU A 47 -14.33 -10.01 -9.02
N ASP A 48 -15.25 -9.41 -9.78
CA ASP A 48 -16.20 -10.12 -10.65
C ASP A 48 -16.92 -11.28 -9.93
N GLY A 49 -17.49 -10.98 -8.76
CA GLY A 49 -18.23 -11.93 -7.92
C GLY A 49 -17.38 -12.87 -7.06
N ARG A 50 -16.06 -12.81 -7.15
CA ARG A 50 -15.16 -13.52 -6.22
C ARG A 50 -14.97 -12.69 -4.94
N ASN A 51 -14.54 -13.35 -3.86
CA ASN A 51 -14.13 -12.67 -2.62
C ASN A 51 -12.60 -12.62 -2.51
N PRO A 52 -12.04 -11.56 -1.91
CA PRO A 52 -10.60 -11.49 -1.64
C PRO A 52 -10.23 -12.43 -0.48
N ASP A 53 -9.12 -13.15 -0.63
CA ASP A 53 -8.55 -13.98 0.42
C ASP A 53 -7.70 -13.14 1.39
N TYR A 54 -7.00 -12.13 0.87
CA TYR A 54 -6.06 -11.31 1.61
C TYR A 54 -6.26 -9.81 1.37
N LEU A 55 -6.06 -9.04 2.46
CA LEU A 55 -5.77 -7.61 2.41
C LEU A 55 -4.37 -7.42 2.99
N VAL A 56 -3.41 -7.10 2.14
CA VAL A 56 -2.06 -6.70 2.58
C VAL A 56 -2.11 -5.22 2.98
N VAL A 57 -1.75 -4.93 4.22
CA VAL A 57 -1.63 -3.55 4.73
C VAL A 57 -0.15 -3.24 4.87
N GLN A 58 0.36 -2.43 3.95
CA GLN A 58 1.75 -2.03 3.89
C GLN A 58 2.04 -0.78 4.73
N HIS A 59 1.03 0.09 4.87
CA HIS A 59 1.15 1.39 5.51
C HIS A 59 -0.11 1.75 6.29
N MET A 60 0.07 2.36 7.47
CA MET A 60 -1.03 2.67 8.39
C MET A 60 -1.44 4.15 8.38
N GLU A 61 -0.87 4.97 7.50
CA GLU A 61 -1.33 6.35 7.34
C GLU A 61 -2.82 6.36 6.93
N PRO A 62 -3.64 7.30 7.45
CA PRO A 62 -5.09 7.25 7.26
C PRO A 62 -5.56 7.23 5.81
N ASP A 63 -4.82 7.84 4.90
CA ASP A 63 -5.15 7.85 3.47
C ASP A 63 -4.91 6.50 2.76
N HIS A 64 -4.32 5.52 3.45
CA HIS A 64 -4.15 4.15 2.99
C HIS A 64 -4.79 3.11 3.91
N SER A 65 -5.21 3.49 5.12
CA SER A 65 -5.72 2.55 6.12
C SER A 65 -7.15 2.80 6.59
N ALA A 66 -7.71 3.99 6.32
CA ALA A 66 -9.01 4.40 6.88
C ALA A 66 -10.17 3.47 6.50
N ASN A 67 -10.08 2.77 5.37
CA ASN A 67 -11.15 1.90 4.89
C ASN A 67 -10.98 0.42 5.26
N ILE A 68 -10.02 0.06 6.11
CA ILE A 68 -9.80 -1.35 6.52
C ILE A 68 -11.08 -1.96 7.12
N LEU A 69 -11.74 -1.26 8.07
CA LEU A 69 -12.98 -1.79 8.67
C LEU A 69 -14.11 -1.88 7.67
N SER A 70 -14.30 -0.86 6.84
CA SER A 70 -15.32 -0.86 5.79
C SER A 70 -15.12 -1.99 4.78
N PHE A 71 -13.88 -2.30 4.45
CA PHE A 71 -13.55 -3.44 3.59
C PHE A 71 -13.92 -4.77 4.26
N LEU A 72 -13.60 -4.95 5.55
CA LEU A 72 -13.93 -6.16 6.29
C LEU A 72 -15.44 -6.31 6.56
N GLU A 73 -16.19 -5.23 6.61
CA GLU A 73 -17.67 -5.29 6.65
C GLU A 73 -18.25 -5.91 5.38
N VAL A 74 -17.65 -5.63 4.22
CA VAL A 74 -18.07 -6.18 2.92
C VAL A 74 -17.49 -7.57 2.70
N TYR A 75 -16.23 -7.81 3.11
CA TYR A 75 -15.48 -9.05 2.91
C TYR A 75 -14.98 -9.64 4.23
N PRO A 76 -15.88 -10.14 5.10
CA PRO A 76 -15.53 -10.52 6.49
C PRO A 76 -14.59 -11.73 6.60
N ASP A 77 -14.46 -12.51 5.54
CA ASP A 77 -13.59 -13.68 5.52
C ASP A 77 -12.14 -13.40 5.12
N THR A 78 -11.85 -12.17 4.70
CA THR A 78 -10.52 -11.74 4.29
C THR A 78 -9.54 -11.79 5.46
N THR A 79 -8.34 -12.31 5.21
CA THR A 79 -7.22 -12.29 6.16
C THR A 79 -6.39 -11.04 5.95
N ILE A 80 -6.20 -10.24 7.02
CA ILE A 80 -5.24 -9.12 7.00
C ILE A 80 -3.83 -9.69 7.07
N VAL A 81 -2.97 -9.28 6.13
CA VAL A 81 -1.55 -9.63 6.10
C VAL A 81 -0.75 -8.35 6.34
N THR A 82 0.03 -8.30 7.39
CA THR A 82 0.83 -7.12 7.76
C THR A 82 1.92 -7.50 8.77
N ASN A 83 2.79 -6.56 9.14
CA ASN A 83 3.76 -6.82 10.20
C ASN A 83 3.21 -6.51 11.60
N ALA A 84 3.94 -6.93 12.63
CA ALA A 84 3.52 -6.75 14.03
C ALA A 84 3.39 -5.28 14.45
N GLN A 85 4.20 -4.38 13.89
CA GLN A 85 4.15 -2.95 14.21
C GLN A 85 2.89 -2.31 13.60
N ALA A 86 2.58 -2.58 12.34
CA ALA A 86 1.37 -2.10 11.70
C ALA A 86 0.11 -2.65 12.39
N PHE A 87 0.11 -3.92 12.75
CA PHE A 87 -1.01 -4.51 13.51
C PHE A 87 -1.21 -3.85 14.88
N LYS A 88 -0.12 -3.49 15.57
CA LYS A 88 -0.20 -2.73 16.81
C LYS A 88 -0.82 -1.34 16.58
N MET A 89 -0.41 -0.64 15.52
CA MET A 89 -0.97 0.67 15.16
C MET A 89 -2.44 0.55 14.77
N MET A 90 -2.80 -0.48 14.02
CA MET A 90 -4.19 -0.77 13.65
C MET A 90 -5.10 -0.90 14.87
N ASN A 91 -4.64 -1.58 15.92
CA ASN A 91 -5.37 -1.69 17.20
C ASN A 91 -5.44 -0.36 17.98
N GLN A 92 -4.59 0.62 17.67
CA GLN A 92 -4.68 1.98 18.24
C GLN A 92 -5.65 2.86 17.48
N PHE A 93 -5.77 2.65 16.16
CA PHE A 93 -6.64 3.45 15.29
C PHE A 93 -8.08 2.93 15.26
N PHE A 94 -8.27 1.61 15.39
CA PHE A 94 -9.55 0.95 15.21
C PHE A 94 -9.91 0.03 16.37
N THR A 95 -11.20 -0.11 16.62
CA THR A 95 -11.73 -1.21 17.43
C THR A 95 -11.95 -2.41 16.51
N LEU A 96 -10.97 -3.31 16.45
CA LEU A 96 -11.02 -4.46 15.57
C LEU A 96 -12.03 -5.51 16.09
N PRO A 97 -12.85 -6.12 15.21
CA PRO A 97 -13.67 -7.27 15.58
C PRO A 97 -12.83 -8.44 16.08
N SER A 98 -13.29 -9.16 17.11
CA SER A 98 -12.59 -10.32 17.65
C SER A 98 -12.47 -11.50 16.65
N THR A 99 -13.27 -11.45 15.58
CA THR A 99 -13.30 -12.46 14.51
C THR A 99 -12.29 -12.21 13.39
N ILE A 100 -11.55 -11.09 13.46
CA ILE A 100 -10.60 -10.72 12.39
C ILE A 100 -9.51 -11.79 12.22
N LYS A 101 -9.32 -12.20 10.99
CA LYS A 101 -8.22 -13.11 10.62
C LYS A 101 -6.98 -12.28 10.32
N THR A 102 -5.85 -12.61 10.94
CA THR A 102 -4.60 -11.86 10.76
C THR A 102 -3.44 -12.82 10.57
N GLN A 103 -2.60 -12.53 9.59
CA GLN A 103 -1.31 -13.18 9.36
C GLN A 103 -0.20 -12.14 9.51
N LEU A 104 0.62 -12.29 10.55
CA LEU A 104 1.78 -11.43 10.77
C LEU A 104 2.98 -11.96 10.00
N VAL A 105 3.61 -11.06 9.23
CA VAL A 105 4.79 -11.37 8.42
C VAL A 105 6.05 -10.72 8.99
N LYS A 106 7.21 -11.29 8.62
CA LYS A 106 8.55 -10.82 8.95
C LYS A 106 9.32 -10.47 7.67
N GLU A 107 10.49 -9.88 7.84
CA GLU A 107 11.42 -9.62 6.74
C GLU A 107 11.67 -10.89 5.92
N ASN A 108 11.49 -10.81 4.61
CA ASN A 108 11.64 -11.88 3.63
C ASN A 108 10.64 -13.05 3.73
N ASP A 109 9.61 -12.96 4.58
CA ASP A 109 8.51 -13.92 4.51
C ASP A 109 7.82 -13.83 3.14
N THR A 110 7.16 -14.92 2.74
CA THR A 110 6.45 -15.01 1.47
C THR A 110 4.99 -15.40 1.65
N LEU A 111 4.16 -14.95 0.72
CA LEU A 111 2.74 -15.32 0.61
C LEU A 111 2.48 -15.86 -0.79
N PHE A 112 1.97 -17.09 -0.89
CA PHE A 112 1.61 -17.73 -2.15
C PHE A 112 0.14 -17.52 -2.48
N LEU A 113 -0.13 -17.05 -3.70
CA LEU A 113 -1.49 -16.82 -4.18
C LEU A 113 -1.97 -17.89 -5.19
N GLY A 114 -1.06 -18.76 -5.61
CA GLY A 114 -1.23 -19.76 -6.65
C GLY A 114 -0.01 -19.73 -7.58
N THR A 115 -0.05 -18.91 -8.61
CA THR A 115 1.12 -18.64 -9.48
C THR A 115 1.99 -17.50 -8.98
N HIS A 116 1.39 -16.50 -8.32
CA HIS A 116 2.13 -15.36 -7.76
C HIS A 116 2.70 -15.66 -6.39
N THR A 117 3.91 -15.17 -6.17
CA THR A 117 4.61 -15.24 -4.87
C THR A 117 4.98 -13.83 -4.44
N LEU A 118 4.37 -13.38 -3.36
CA LEU A 118 4.65 -12.09 -2.76
C LEU A 118 5.72 -12.24 -1.67
N GLN A 119 6.78 -11.44 -1.74
CA GLN A 119 7.83 -11.36 -0.74
C GLN A 119 7.74 -10.02 0.00
N PHE A 120 7.81 -10.04 1.33
CA PHE A 120 7.74 -8.84 2.16
C PHE A 120 9.14 -8.29 2.46
N VAL A 121 9.36 -7.02 2.14
CA VAL A 121 10.62 -6.29 2.35
C VAL A 121 10.35 -5.12 3.29
N PHE A 122 10.88 -5.17 4.50
CA PHE A 122 10.62 -4.13 5.48
C PHE A 122 11.34 -2.83 5.12
N ALA A 123 10.58 -1.74 5.13
CA ALA A 123 11.03 -0.40 4.79
C ALA A 123 10.77 0.61 5.96
N PRO A 124 11.23 0.30 7.20
CA PRO A 124 10.91 1.13 8.34
C PRO A 124 11.40 2.56 8.14
N MET A 125 10.57 3.53 8.51
CA MET A 125 10.76 4.97 8.33
C MET A 125 10.82 5.42 6.86
N VAL A 126 10.23 4.65 5.95
CA VAL A 126 10.04 5.08 4.57
C VAL A 126 8.51 5.09 4.26
N HIS A 127 7.66 6.03 4.86
CA HIS A 127 8.23 7.07 5.74
C HIS A 127 7.79 6.88 7.23
N TRP A 128 6.95 5.92 7.57
CA TRP A 128 6.54 5.56 8.94
C TRP A 128 7.23 4.28 9.42
N PRO A 129 7.24 4.02 10.75
CA PRO A 129 8.06 2.94 11.33
C PRO A 129 7.62 1.52 10.94
N GLU A 130 6.37 1.34 10.54
CA GLU A 130 5.77 0.05 10.23
C GLU A 130 5.81 -0.32 8.75
N VAL A 131 6.23 0.58 7.86
CA VAL A 131 6.13 0.40 6.42
C VAL A 131 6.82 -0.89 5.95
N ILE A 132 6.09 -1.64 5.12
CA ILE A 132 6.62 -2.78 4.36
C ILE A 132 6.39 -2.54 2.87
N PHE A 133 7.33 -2.97 2.06
CA PHE A 133 7.15 -3.14 0.61
C PHE A 133 6.78 -4.59 0.34
N THR A 134 6.05 -4.83 -0.72
CA THR A 134 5.71 -6.17 -1.18
C THR A 134 6.22 -6.35 -2.60
N TYR A 135 7.03 -7.37 -2.82
CA TYR A 135 7.56 -7.70 -4.14
C TYR A 135 6.87 -8.94 -4.70
N ASP A 136 6.19 -8.81 -5.82
CA ASP A 136 5.71 -9.94 -6.60
C ASP A 136 6.84 -10.47 -7.48
N ALA A 137 7.36 -11.63 -7.12
CA ALA A 137 8.48 -12.26 -7.80
C ALA A 137 8.09 -12.83 -9.18
N THR A 138 6.79 -13.08 -9.41
CA THR A 138 6.28 -13.64 -10.66
C THR A 138 6.21 -12.58 -11.76
N ASP A 139 5.57 -11.46 -11.48
CA ASP A 139 5.41 -10.35 -12.44
C ASP A 139 6.50 -9.27 -12.27
N LYS A 140 7.41 -9.44 -11.29
CA LYS A 140 8.52 -8.52 -10.99
C LYS A 140 8.04 -7.11 -10.67
N VAL A 141 6.95 -7.03 -9.92
CA VAL A 141 6.30 -5.79 -9.50
C VAL A 141 6.64 -5.49 -8.04
N LEU A 142 7.07 -4.27 -7.77
CA LEU A 142 7.27 -3.77 -6.42
C LEU A 142 6.10 -2.86 -6.01
N PHE A 143 5.30 -3.30 -5.04
CA PHE A 143 4.35 -2.45 -4.33
C PHE A 143 5.12 -1.76 -3.21
N SER A 144 5.31 -0.46 -3.34
CA SER A 144 6.32 0.28 -2.58
C SER A 144 5.76 1.21 -1.52
N ALA A 145 4.51 1.01 -1.11
CA ALA A 145 3.83 1.95 -0.23
C ALA A 145 4.05 3.39 -0.72
N ASP A 146 4.43 4.33 0.12
CA ASP A 146 4.73 5.71 -0.26
C ASP A 146 6.11 5.89 -0.92
N GLY A 147 6.92 4.85 -0.92
CA GLY A 147 8.18 4.88 -1.64
C GLY A 147 7.95 5.06 -3.14
N PHE A 148 8.74 5.93 -3.78
CA PHE A 148 8.64 6.27 -5.20
C PHE A 148 7.36 6.98 -5.63
N GLY A 149 6.57 7.50 -4.67
CA GLY A 149 5.36 8.27 -4.95
C GLY A 149 5.63 9.64 -5.57
N LYS A 150 4.59 10.25 -6.10
CA LYS A 150 4.59 11.62 -6.61
C LYS A 150 3.30 12.34 -6.26
N PHE A 151 3.31 13.67 -6.27
CA PHE A 151 2.10 14.47 -6.29
C PHE A 151 1.43 14.45 -7.66
N GLY A 152 0.14 14.79 -7.69
CA GLY A 152 -0.68 14.87 -8.89
C GLY A 152 -1.57 13.65 -9.13
N ALA A 153 -2.76 13.90 -9.67
CA ALA A 153 -3.68 12.85 -10.11
C ALA A 153 -3.15 12.13 -11.36
N LEU A 154 -3.70 10.95 -11.67
CA LEU A 154 -3.22 10.13 -12.78
C LEU A 154 -3.67 10.62 -14.17
N ASP A 155 -4.69 11.47 -14.21
CA ASP A 155 -5.32 12.00 -15.44
C ASP A 155 -4.83 13.40 -15.84
N VAL A 156 -3.79 13.91 -15.19
CA VAL A 156 -3.21 15.23 -15.49
C VAL A 156 -1.86 15.10 -16.18
N THR A 157 -1.54 16.06 -17.04
CA THR A 157 -0.22 16.21 -17.65
C THR A 157 0.63 17.12 -16.79
N GLU A 158 1.76 16.64 -16.31
CA GLU A 158 2.67 17.39 -15.46
C GLU A 158 4.14 16.94 -15.66
N ASP A 159 5.09 17.70 -15.12
CA ASP A 159 6.48 17.26 -15.03
C ASP A 159 6.62 16.20 -13.92
N TRP A 160 6.59 14.93 -14.33
CA TRP A 160 6.69 13.78 -13.43
C TRP A 160 7.90 13.87 -12.49
N ALA A 161 9.06 14.20 -13.04
CA ALA A 161 10.29 14.26 -12.26
C ALA A 161 10.29 15.40 -11.22
N CYS A 162 9.62 16.51 -11.53
CA CYS A 162 9.45 17.63 -10.60
C CYS A 162 8.54 17.21 -9.43
N GLU A 163 7.37 16.63 -9.72
CA GLU A 163 6.41 16.24 -8.70
C GLU A 163 6.91 15.05 -7.85
N ALA A 164 7.60 14.08 -8.44
CA ALA A 164 8.25 12.99 -7.69
C ALA A 164 9.36 13.51 -6.76
N ARG A 165 10.16 14.48 -7.23
CA ARG A 165 11.21 15.12 -6.40
C ARG A 165 10.59 15.93 -5.26
N ARG A 166 9.53 16.67 -5.52
CA ARG A 166 8.82 17.46 -4.51
C ARG A 166 8.20 16.56 -3.44
N TYR A 167 7.58 15.44 -3.85
CA TYR A 167 7.06 14.41 -2.97
C TYR A 167 8.18 13.81 -2.10
N TYR A 168 9.26 13.37 -2.73
CA TYR A 168 10.40 12.79 -2.01
C TYR A 168 10.93 13.73 -0.92
N PHE A 169 11.21 14.99 -1.26
CA PHE A 169 11.74 15.93 -0.27
C PHE A 169 10.74 16.27 0.84
N GLY A 170 9.46 16.35 0.56
CA GLY A 170 8.44 16.65 1.54
C GLY A 170 8.16 15.49 2.49
N ILE A 171 7.99 14.30 1.94
CA ILE A 171 7.46 13.14 2.68
C ILE A 171 8.57 12.22 3.19
N VAL A 172 9.47 11.79 2.32
CA VAL A 172 10.40 10.68 2.58
C VAL A 172 11.83 11.15 2.89
N GLY A 173 12.26 12.27 2.32
CA GLY A 173 13.67 12.67 2.27
C GLY A 173 14.33 12.94 3.62
N LYS A 174 13.57 13.28 4.67
CA LYS A 174 14.09 13.41 6.04
C LYS A 174 14.67 12.11 6.60
N TYR A 175 14.31 10.97 6.02
CA TYR A 175 14.79 9.64 6.40
C TYR A 175 15.79 9.05 5.39
N GLY A 176 16.66 9.88 4.82
CA GLY A 176 17.55 9.51 3.73
C GLY A 176 18.43 8.28 4.00
N MET A 177 18.87 8.04 5.25
CA MET A 177 19.63 6.84 5.61
C MET A 177 18.76 5.57 5.48
N GLN A 178 17.52 5.63 5.94
CA GLN A 178 16.56 4.52 5.84
C GLN A 178 16.21 4.24 4.38
N VAL A 179 16.03 5.29 3.58
CA VAL A 179 15.84 5.18 2.12
C VAL A 179 17.03 4.45 1.48
N GLN A 180 18.28 4.84 1.80
CA GLN A 180 19.47 4.15 1.28
C GLN A 180 19.52 2.67 1.67
N ASN A 181 19.08 2.33 2.89
CA ASN A 181 19.02 0.92 3.32
C ASN A 181 17.97 0.12 2.53
N VAL A 182 16.79 0.70 2.29
CA VAL A 182 15.75 0.05 1.47
C VAL A 182 16.21 -0.10 0.01
N LEU A 183 16.85 0.92 -0.57
CA LEU A 183 17.41 0.84 -1.93
C LEU A 183 18.44 -0.27 -2.07
N LYS A 184 19.30 -0.50 -1.05
CA LYS A 184 20.24 -1.63 -1.04
C LYS A 184 19.54 -2.99 -1.03
N LYS A 185 18.41 -3.12 -0.32
CA LYS A 185 17.59 -4.34 -0.34
C LYS A 185 16.95 -4.53 -1.72
N ALA A 186 16.32 -3.48 -2.25
CA ALA A 186 15.64 -3.50 -3.53
C ALA A 186 16.58 -3.77 -4.72
N ALA A 187 17.86 -3.37 -4.62
CA ALA A 187 18.86 -3.63 -5.67
C ALA A 187 19.12 -5.11 -5.93
N ASN A 188 18.72 -6.00 -5.03
CA ASN A 188 18.82 -7.45 -5.21
C ASN A 188 17.56 -8.07 -5.83
N LEU A 189 16.53 -7.28 -6.09
CA LEU A 189 15.27 -7.72 -6.71
C LEU A 189 15.27 -7.36 -8.19
N ASP A 190 14.75 -8.26 -9.02
CA ASP A 190 14.57 -8.01 -10.46
C ASP A 190 13.26 -7.24 -10.70
N ILE A 191 13.26 -5.94 -10.37
CA ILE A 191 12.07 -5.09 -10.44
C ILE A 191 11.91 -4.55 -11.88
N GLN A 192 10.74 -4.80 -12.48
CA GLN A 192 10.37 -4.25 -13.79
C GLN A 192 9.32 -3.14 -13.69
N SER A 193 8.49 -3.17 -12.66
CA SER A 193 7.46 -2.15 -12.43
C SER A 193 7.38 -1.80 -10.95
N ILE A 194 7.03 -0.54 -10.66
CA ILE A 194 6.81 -0.05 -9.30
C ILE A 194 5.38 0.47 -9.21
N CYS A 195 4.67 0.05 -8.18
CA CYS A 195 3.29 0.40 -7.87
C CYS A 195 3.24 1.12 -6.53
N PRO A 196 3.42 2.45 -6.49
CA PRO A 196 3.35 3.24 -5.27
C PRO A 196 1.90 3.52 -4.86
N LEU A 197 1.68 3.96 -3.62
CA LEU A 197 0.35 4.37 -3.14
C LEU A 197 -0.08 5.76 -3.65
N HIS A 198 0.88 6.56 -4.17
CA HIS A 198 0.65 7.85 -4.81
C HIS A 198 1.36 7.96 -6.16
N GLY A 199 0.62 8.31 -7.22
CA GLY A 199 1.20 8.63 -8.55
C GLY A 199 1.37 7.49 -9.53
#